data_e970976960c80446a18f40738f6098a1
#
_entry.id   e970976960c80446a18f40738f6098a1
#
_cell.length_a   1.000
_cell.length_b   1.000
_cell.length_c   1.000
_cell.angle_alpha   90.00
_cell.angle_beta   90.00
_cell.angle_gamma   90.00
#
_symmetry.space_group_name_H-M   'P 1'
#
loop_
_entity.id
_entity.type
_entity.pdbx_description
1 polymer ?
#
loop_
_entity_poly.entity_id
_entity_poly.type
_entity_poly.pdbx_seq_one_letter_code
_entity_poly.pdbx_strand_id
1 'polypeptide(L)'
;MAAAFGADVDPKTAGFWADSQVPFGLDANNGTVTEPAWREKPSWYLVATDDKMIPPPAQRQMSNRAGSTVVEVPGSHAIYVSNPRAVAALIKQAADGVNSAA
;
A
#
# COMPACT_ATOMS: atom_id res chain seq x y z
N MET A 1 -13.99 -7.36 6.54
CA MET A 1 -13.40 -6.04 6.21
C MET A 1 -12.48 -5.53 7.32
N ALA A 2 -12.99 -5.30 8.52
CA ALA A 2 -12.17 -4.77 9.61
C ALA A 2 -10.96 -5.66 9.95
N ALA A 3 -11.16 -6.98 10.04
CA ALA A 3 -10.10 -7.92 10.38
C ALA A 3 -9.02 -8.06 9.30
N ALA A 4 -9.37 -7.84 8.03
CA ALA A 4 -8.43 -7.96 6.92
C ALA A 4 -7.75 -6.63 6.60
N PHE A 5 -8.50 -5.54 6.58
CA PHE A 5 -8.01 -4.22 6.19
C PHE A 5 -7.36 -3.47 7.35
N GLY A 6 -8.03 -3.43 8.49
CA GLY A 6 -7.62 -2.66 9.66
C GLY A 6 -7.31 -3.52 10.89
N ALA A 7 -6.57 -4.62 10.72
CA ALA A 7 -6.31 -5.58 11.80
C ALA A 7 -5.61 -4.96 13.01
N ASP A 8 -4.79 -3.94 12.81
CA ASP A 8 -4.03 -3.24 13.85
C ASP A 8 -4.56 -1.81 14.10
N VAL A 9 -5.75 -1.51 13.64
CA VAL A 9 -6.43 -0.23 13.87
C VAL A 9 -7.43 -0.41 15.00
N ASP A 10 -7.69 0.67 15.75
CA ASP A 10 -8.72 0.70 16.79
C ASP A 10 -10.01 0.06 16.29
N PRO A 11 -10.60 -0.93 17.01
CA PRO A 11 -11.78 -1.66 16.54
C PRO A 11 -12.98 -0.77 16.22
N LYS A 12 -13.18 0.32 16.95
CA LYS A 12 -14.27 1.26 16.69
C LYS A 12 -14.08 1.95 15.34
N THR A 13 -12.88 2.41 15.06
CA THR A 13 -12.54 3.03 13.77
C THR A 13 -12.65 2.03 12.63
N ALA A 14 -12.10 0.84 12.79
CA ALA A 14 -12.17 -0.22 11.78
C ALA A 14 -13.61 -0.64 11.50
N GLY A 15 -14.45 -0.71 12.53
CA GLY A 15 -15.89 -0.99 12.38
C GLY A 15 -16.61 0.10 11.60
N PHE A 16 -16.32 1.35 11.89
CA PHE A 16 -16.87 2.48 11.13
C PHE A 16 -16.48 2.40 9.65
N TRP A 17 -15.24 2.10 9.37
CA TRP A 17 -14.78 1.93 7.98
C TRP A 17 -15.52 0.81 7.27
N ALA A 18 -15.71 -0.33 7.94
CA ALA A 18 -16.44 -1.46 7.35
C ALA A 18 -17.86 -1.07 6.98
N ASP A 19 -18.55 -0.35 7.87
CA ASP A 19 -19.91 0.12 7.65
C ASP A 19 -20.01 1.21 6.58
N SER A 20 -18.91 1.92 6.31
CA SER A 20 -18.87 3.01 5.35
C SER A 20 -18.52 2.57 3.93
N GLN A 21 -18.20 1.29 3.71
CA GLN A 21 -17.80 0.81 2.39
C GLN A 21 -18.93 0.88 1.38
N VAL A 22 -18.54 1.12 0.13
CA VAL A 22 -19.46 1.05 -1.02
C VAL A 22 -19.02 -0.09 -1.92
N PRO A 23 -19.91 -0.65 -2.77
CA PRO A 23 -19.51 -1.70 -3.70
C PRO A 23 -18.42 -1.26 -4.66
N PHE A 24 -17.53 -2.20 -4.97
CA PHE A 24 -16.47 -2.00 -5.95
C PHE A 24 -16.91 -2.59 -7.30
N GLY A 25 -16.96 -1.74 -8.34
CA GLY A 25 -17.47 -2.15 -9.65
C GLY A 25 -16.57 -3.16 -10.36
N LEU A 26 -17.18 -4.12 -11.04
CA LEU A 26 -16.45 -5.14 -11.79
C LEU A 26 -15.58 -4.53 -12.90
N ASP A 27 -16.09 -3.55 -13.61
CA ASP A 27 -15.33 -2.90 -14.69
C ASP A 27 -14.09 -2.19 -14.13
N ALA A 28 -14.20 -1.56 -12.96
CA ALA A 28 -13.08 -0.95 -12.30
C ALA A 28 -12.03 -1.99 -11.89
N ASN A 29 -12.49 -3.14 -11.37
CA ASN A 29 -11.61 -4.21 -10.94
C ASN A 29 -10.91 -4.90 -12.11
N ASN A 30 -11.60 -5.09 -13.23
CA ASN A 30 -11.11 -5.84 -14.38
C ASN A 30 -10.45 -4.95 -15.45
N GLY A 31 -10.53 -3.64 -15.29
CA GLY A 31 -9.89 -2.70 -16.20
C GLY A 31 -8.38 -2.86 -16.23
N THR A 32 -7.79 -2.56 -17.39
CA THR A 32 -6.35 -2.68 -17.59
C THR A 32 -5.71 -1.31 -17.84
N VAL A 33 -4.44 -1.19 -17.50
CA VAL A 33 -3.62 -0.01 -17.78
C VAL A 33 -2.59 -0.40 -18.83
N THR A 34 -2.59 0.32 -19.95
CA THR A 34 -1.72 -0.01 -21.10
C THR A 34 -0.32 0.60 -20.97
N GLU A 35 -0.21 1.76 -20.33
CA GLU A 35 1.06 2.47 -20.15
C GLU A 35 1.25 2.84 -18.66
N PRO A 36 1.51 1.85 -17.79
CA PRO A 36 1.68 2.14 -16.37
C PRO A 36 2.97 2.93 -16.13
N ALA A 37 2.86 4.00 -15.32
CA ALA A 37 3.97 4.92 -15.06
C ALA A 37 5.18 4.24 -14.41
N TRP A 38 4.98 3.12 -13.69
CA TRP A 38 6.06 2.41 -13.02
C TRP A 38 7.11 1.82 -13.99
N ARG A 39 6.78 1.71 -15.29
CA ARG A 39 7.74 1.27 -16.31
C ARG A 39 8.80 2.32 -16.61
N GLU A 40 8.49 3.60 -16.41
CA GLU A 40 9.37 4.70 -16.79
C GLU A 40 9.82 5.56 -15.62
N LYS A 41 9.06 5.54 -14.53
CA LYS A 41 9.33 6.39 -13.36
C LYS A 41 9.82 5.57 -12.18
N PRO A 42 10.74 6.12 -11.37
CA PRO A 42 11.12 5.45 -10.13
C PRO A 42 9.91 5.36 -9.20
N SER A 43 9.87 4.29 -8.41
CA SER A 43 8.77 4.04 -7.50
C SER A 43 9.28 3.46 -6.18
N TRP A 44 8.49 3.64 -5.13
CA TRP A 44 8.77 3.16 -3.78
C TRP A 44 7.58 2.38 -3.29
N TYR A 45 7.82 1.30 -2.58
CA TYR A 45 6.78 0.41 -2.10
C TYR A 45 7.03 0.05 -0.64
N LEU A 46 6.01 0.20 0.19
CA LEU A 46 6.03 -0.26 1.57
C LEU A 46 5.28 -1.58 1.64
N VAL A 47 5.97 -2.64 1.99
CA VAL A 47 5.36 -3.94 2.25
C VAL A 47 4.89 -3.97 3.71
N ALA A 48 3.58 -4.11 3.91
CA ALA A 48 2.99 -4.29 5.23
C ALA A 48 3.04 -5.80 5.55
N THR A 49 3.93 -6.20 6.46
CA THR A 49 4.23 -7.61 6.67
C THR A 49 3.14 -8.38 7.41
N ASP A 50 2.18 -7.69 8.01
CA ASP A 50 1.02 -8.31 8.68
C ASP A 50 -0.29 -8.06 7.91
N ASP A 51 -0.19 -7.68 6.66
CA ASP A 51 -1.34 -7.43 5.80
C ASP A 51 -2.10 -8.73 5.54
N LYS A 52 -3.39 -8.74 5.90
CA LYS A 52 -4.28 -9.89 5.70
C LYS A 52 -5.21 -9.71 4.50
N MET A 53 -5.11 -8.59 3.81
CA MET A 53 -5.88 -8.32 2.60
C MET A 53 -5.07 -8.64 1.35
N ILE A 54 -3.85 -8.12 1.26
CA ILE A 54 -2.90 -8.47 0.21
C ILE A 54 -1.71 -9.17 0.88
N PRO A 55 -1.58 -10.49 0.74
CA PRO A 55 -0.51 -11.23 1.43
C PRO A 55 0.87 -10.67 1.11
N PRO A 56 1.78 -10.60 2.09
CA PRO A 56 3.12 -10.07 1.87
C PRO A 56 3.87 -10.68 0.68
N PRO A 57 3.79 -11.99 0.40
CA PRO A 57 4.43 -12.55 -0.80
C PRO A 57 3.94 -11.93 -2.10
N ALA A 58 2.64 -11.61 -2.20
CA ALA A 58 2.08 -10.94 -3.37
C ALA A 58 2.58 -9.50 -3.48
N GLN A 59 2.69 -8.80 -2.36
CA GLN A 59 3.25 -7.45 -2.32
C GLN A 59 4.70 -7.44 -2.79
N ARG A 60 5.50 -8.40 -2.35
CA ARG A 60 6.90 -8.53 -2.76
C ARG A 60 7.02 -8.82 -4.26
N GLN A 61 6.15 -9.67 -4.78
CA GLN A 61 6.11 -9.98 -6.21
C GLN A 61 5.78 -8.73 -7.04
N MET A 62 4.74 -7.99 -6.65
CA MET A 62 4.33 -6.78 -7.37
C MET A 62 5.40 -5.69 -7.31
N SER A 63 5.97 -5.45 -6.15
CA SER A 63 7.00 -4.44 -5.97
C SER A 63 8.29 -4.80 -6.73
N ASN A 64 8.65 -6.06 -6.76
CA ASN A 64 9.79 -6.54 -7.52
C ASN A 64 9.54 -6.39 -9.04
N ARG A 65 8.36 -6.75 -9.51
CA ARG A 65 7.98 -6.57 -10.90
C ARG A 65 8.05 -5.11 -11.33
N ALA A 66 7.63 -4.20 -10.46
CA ALA A 66 7.67 -2.77 -10.73
C ALA A 66 9.08 -2.16 -10.61
N GLY A 67 10.05 -2.90 -10.08
CA GLY A 67 11.39 -2.38 -9.84
C GLY A 67 11.43 -1.32 -8.74
N SER A 68 10.48 -1.37 -7.81
CA SER A 68 10.37 -0.37 -6.75
C SER A 68 11.49 -0.50 -5.72
N THR A 69 11.85 0.64 -5.11
CA THR A 69 12.61 0.64 -3.87
C THR A 69 11.69 0.18 -2.75
N VAL A 70 12.02 -0.91 -2.06
CA VAL A 70 11.13 -1.59 -1.13
C VAL A 70 11.57 -1.38 0.31
N VAL A 71 10.60 -1.09 1.17
CA VAL A 71 10.76 -1.05 2.63
C VAL A 71 9.70 -1.99 3.21
N GLU A 72 10.08 -2.84 4.17
CA GLU A 72 9.13 -3.74 4.86
C GLU A 72 8.91 -3.26 6.28
N VAL A 73 7.65 -3.14 6.68
CA VAL A 73 7.28 -2.66 8.00
C VAL A 73 6.15 -3.52 8.55
N PRO A 74 6.21 -3.96 9.82
CA PRO A 74 5.08 -4.66 10.43
C PRO A 74 3.85 -3.77 10.53
N GLY A 75 2.72 -4.30 10.12
CA GLY A 75 1.46 -3.59 10.16
C GLY A 75 0.44 -4.19 9.20
N SER A 76 -0.81 -3.77 9.33
CA SER A 76 -1.91 -4.20 8.49
C SER A 76 -1.95 -3.43 7.16
N HIS A 77 -2.95 -3.73 6.34
CA HIS A 77 -3.21 -2.98 5.11
C HIS A 77 -3.42 -1.48 5.38
N ALA A 78 -3.97 -1.13 6.54
CA ALA A 78 -4.19 0.26 6.97
C ALA A 78 -2.99 0.85 7.74
N ILE A 79 -1.78 0.46 7.41
CA ILE A 79 -0.55 0.88 8.08
C ILE A 79 -0.38 2.41 8.10
N TYR A 80 -0.92 3.12 7.13
CA TYR A 80 -0.89 4.59 7.07
C TYR A 80 -1.63 5.24 8.24
N VAL A 81 -2.51 4.50 8.92
CA VAL A 81 -3.22 4.95 10.13
C VAL A 81 -2.53 4.42 11.38
N SER A 82 -2.16 3.13 11.39
CA SER A 82 -1.56 2.50 12.56
C SER A 82 -0.09 2.86 12.77
N ASN A 83 0.64 3.18 11.69
CA ASN A 83 2.04 3.60 11.76
C ASN A 83 2.34 4.70 10.72
N PRO A 84 1.78 5.90 10.91
CA PRO A 84 1.96 7.00 9.95
C PRO A 84 3.41 7.45 9.82
N ARG A 85 4.24 7.27 10.84
CA ARG A 85 5.65 7.66 10.80
C ARG A 85 6.44 6.87 9.75
N ALA A 86 6.21 5.56 9.67
CA ALA A 86 6.88 4.72 8.67
C ALA A 86 6.47 5.12 7.26
N VAL A 87 5.21 5.42 7.04
CA VAL A 87 4.70 5.87 5.74
C VAL A 87 5.28 7.23 5.37
N ALA A 88 5.28 8.17 6.29
CA ALA A 88 5.86 9.50 6.08
C ALA A 88 7.36 9.42 5.77
N ALA A 89 8.09 8.53 6.44
CA ALA A 89 9.52 8.33 6.20
C ALA A 89 9.78 7.83 4.76
N LEU A 90 8.96 6.92 4.26
CA LEU A 90 9.08 6.42 2.90
C LEU A 90 8.76 7.51 1.86
N ILE A 91 7.71 8.30 2.11
CA ILE A 91 7.36 9.42 1.23
C ILE A 91 8.52 10.42 1.16
N LYS A 92 9.12 10.75 2.30
CA LYS A 92 10.28 11.64 2.34
C LYS A 92 11.48 11.04 1.59
N GLN A 93 11.75 9.77 1.79
CA GLN A 93 12.81 9.05 1.08
C GLN A 93 12.59 9.12 -0.44
N ALA A 94 11.36 8.92 -0.89
CA ALA A 94 11.01 9.01 -2.30
C ALA A 94 11.25 10.41 -2.86
N ALA A 95 10.84 11.44 -2.14
CA ALA A 95 11.06 12.83 -2.55
C ALA A 95 12.56 13.16 -2.64
N ASP A 96 13.34 12.75 -1.65
CA ASP A 96 14.79 12.94 -1.63
C ASP A 96 15.46 12.16 -2.78
N GLY A 97 15.00 10.94 -3.05
CA GLY A 97 15.51 10.10 -4.13
C GLY A 97 15.28 10.69 -5.51
N VAL A 98 14.12 11.25 -5.75
CA VAL A 98 13.77 11.93 -7.01
C VAL A 98 14.64 13.17 -7.19
N ASN A 99 14.78 13.99 -6.15
CA ASN A 99 15.60 15.19 -6.19
C ASN A 99 17.09 14.89 -6.42
N SER A 100 17.60 13.79 -5.84
CA SER A 100 18.99 13.36 -6.02
C SER A 100 19.26 12.80 -7.41
N ALA A 101 18.24 12.21 -8.07
CA ALA A 101 18.34 11.65 -9.41
C ALA A 101 18.22 12.70 -10.52
N ALA A 102 17.75 13.88 -10.17
CA ALA A 102 17.68 15.01 -11.10
C ALA A 102 19.02 15.76 -11.17
#